data_202709bb0b8eafa8a2f2cecbc68568d0
#
_entry.id   202709bb0b8eafa8a2f2cecbc68568d0
#
_cell.length_a   1.000
_cell.length_b   1.000
_cell.length_c   1.000
_cell.angle_alpha   90.00
_cell.angle_beta   90.00
_cell.angle_gamma   90.00
#
_symmetry.space_group_name_H-M   'P 1'
#
loop_
_entity.id
_entity.type
_entity.pdbx_description
1 polymer ?
#
loop_
_entity_poly.entity_id
_entity_poly.type
_entity_poly.pdbx_seq_one_letter_code
_entity_poly.pdbx_strand_id
1 'polypeptide(L)' 'MRKKHPALIKVGKRIRELRKAKGFSQEGFAYEVGLDRTYMGSVERGERNLATLNLIRIAKALKMEVGELFPTTRTLHID' A
#
# COMPACT_ATOMS: atom_id res chain seq x y z
N MET A 1 -7.48 20.68 0.13
CA MET A 1 -7.55 19.28 -0.32
C MET A 1 -6.15 18.81 -0.71
N ARG A 2 -5.76 17.65 -0.23
CA ARG A 2 -4.44 17.11 -0.51
C ARG A 2 -4.39 16.51 -1.92
N LYS A 3 -3.41 16.93 -2.68
CA LYS A 3 -3.22 16.42 -4.03
C LYS A 3 -2.56 15.04 -3.98
N LYS A 4 -3.12 14.07 -4.71
CA LYS A 4 -2.56 12.72 -4.77
C LYS A 4 -1.44 12.67 -5.80
N HIS A 5 -0.34 12.03 -5.42
CA HIS A 5 0.77 11.82 -6.36
C HIS A 5 0.48 10.57 -7.20
N PRO A 6 0.64 10.65 -8.53
CA PRO A 6 0.34 9.49 -9.39
C PRO A 6 1.09 8.21 -8.99
N ALA A 7 2.34 8.32 -8.54
CA ALA A 7 3.09 7.15 -8.12
C ALA A 7 2.47 6.52 -6.87
N LEU A 8 1.97 7.32 -5.94
CA LEU A 8 1.33 6.81 -4.73
C LEU A 8 0.00 6.12 -5.05
N ILE A 9 -0.73 6.64 -6.04
CA ILE A 9 -1.97 6.01 -6.48
C ILE A 9 -1.68 4.61 -7.02
N LYS A 10 -0.63 4.47 -7.83
CA LYS A 10 -0.25 3.17 -8.39
C LYS A 10 0.20 2.19 -7.31
N VAL A 11 1.01 2.65 -6.36
CA VAL A 11 1.47 1.81 -5.26
C VAL A 11 0.29 1.38 -4.39
N GLY A 12 -0.60 2.31 -4.07
CA GLY A 12 -1.78 2.01 -3.25
C GLY A 12 -2.69 1.00 -3.92
N LYS A 13 -2.90 1.14 -5.24
CA LYS A 13 -3.70 0.20 -6.01
C LYS A 13 -3.06 -1.20 -6.00
N ARG A 14 -1.75 -1.26 -6.15
CA ARG A 14 -1.02 -2.53 -6.12
C ARG A 14 -1.19 -3.23 -4.77
N ILE A 15 -1.04 -2.48 -3.67
CA ILE A 15 -1.22 -3.02 -2.33
C ILE A 15 -2.64 -3.55 -2.15
N ARG A 16 -3.63 -2.80 -2.62
CA ARG A 16 -5.03 -3.24 -2.54
C ARG A 16 -5.25 -4.55 -3.30
N GLU A 17 -4.70 -4.66 -4.51
CA GLU A 17 -4.83 -5.87 -5.31
C GLU A 17 -4.20 -7.07 -4.60
N LEU A 18 -2.99 -6.89 -4.05
CA LEU A 18 -2.30 -7.95 -3.34
C LEU A 18 -3.05 -8.36 -2.07
N ARG A 19 -3.59 -7.38 -1.35
CA ARG A 19 -4.40 -7.65 -0.17
C ARG A 19 -5.60 -8.53 -0.52
N LYS A 20 -6.32 -8.16 -1.58
CA LYS A 20 -7.49 -8.92 -2.01
C LYS A 20 -7.12 -10.32 -2.47
N ALA A 21 -6.00 -10.44 -3.19
CA ALA A 21 -5.53 -11.73 -3.68
C ALA A 21 -5.20 -12.68 -2.52
N LYS A 22 -4.78 -12.13 -1.38
CA LYS A 22 -4.50 -12.93 -0.18
C LYS A 22 -5.76 -13.19 0.65
N GLY A 23 -6.91 -12.67 0.24
CA GLY A 23 -8.18 -12.90 0.92
C GLY A 23 -8.47 -11.98 2.09
N PHE A 24 -7.71 -10.90 2.25
CA PHE A 24 -7.94 -9.97 3.35
C PHE A 24 -8.99 -8.91 3.00
N SER A 25 -9.89 -8.64 3.96
CA SER A 25 -10.67 -7.40 3.92
C SER A 25 -9.75 -6.25 4.29
N GLN A 26 -10.15 -5.01 3.98
CA GLN A 26 -9.34 -3.86 4.35
C GLN A 26 -9.15 -3.77 5.86
N GLU A 27 -10.23 -3.97 6.61
CA GLU A 27 -10.18 -3.92 8.08
C GLU A 27 -9.32 -5.05 8.64
N GLY A 28 -9.50 -6.27 8.15
CA GLY A 28 -8.73 -7.42 8.60
C GLY A 28 -7.26 -7.27 8.28
N PHE A 29 -6.94 -6.70 7.13
CA PHE A 29 -5.55 -6.48 6.75
C PHE A 29 -4.91 -5.40 7.61
N ALA A 30 -5.63 -4.30 7.87
CA ALA A 30 -5.12 -3.25 8.75
C ALA A 30 -4.81 -3.82 10.13
N TYR A 31 -5.69 -4.66 10.64
CA TYR A 31 -5.47 -5.33 11.92
C TYR A 31 -4.21 -6.21 11.87
N GLU A 32 -4.07 -7.01 10.82
CA GLU A 32 -2.93 -7.92 10.67
C GLU A 32 -1.61 -7.14 10.59
N VAL A 33 -1.61 -6.01 9.87
CA VAL A 33 -0.42 -5.18 9.72
C VAL A 33 -0.12 -4.39 11.00
N GLY A 34 -1.14 -4.16 11.83
CA GLY A 34 -0.99 -3.33 13.02
C GLY A 34 -1.17 -1.85 12.72
N LEU A 35 -1.96 -1.53 11.69
CA LEU A 35 -2.23 -0.16 11.29
C LEU A 35 -3.71 0.14 11.45
N ASP A 36 -4.04 1.41 11.64
CA ASP A 36 -5.41 1.87 11.69
C ASP A 36 -6.08 1.67 10.33
N ARG A 37 -7.35 1.27 10.33
CA ARG A 37 -8.10 1.04 9.09
C ARG A 37 -8.19 2.30 8.23
N THR A 38 -8.41 3.45 8.86
CA THR A 38 -8.49 4.72 8.14
C THR A 38 -7.18 5.02 7.42
N TYR A 39 -6.06 4.75 8.10
CA TYR A 39 -4.74 4.92 7.50
C TYR A 39 -4.56 3.96 6.31
N MET A 40 -4.92 2.69 6.50
CA MET A 40 -4.81 1.69 5.43
C MET A 40 -5.64 2.11 4.22
N GLY A 41 -6.86 2.60 4.44
CA GLY A 41 -7.70 3.09 3.35
C GLY A 41 -7.05 4.24 2.59
N SER A 42 -6.45 5.18 3.32
CA SER A 42 -5.78 6.32 2.68
C SER A 42 -4.55 5.88 1.90
N VAL A 43 -3.84 4.85 2.37
CA VAL A 43 -2.71 4.26 1.63
C VAL A 43 -3.19 3.70 0.30
N GLU A 44 -4.27 2.93 0.34
CA GLU A 44 -4.77 2.27 -0.87
C GLU A 44 -5.32 3.26 -1.88
N ARG A 45 -5.78 4.43 -1.42
CA ARG A 45 -6.26 5.48 -2.33
C ARG A 45 -5.14 6.37 -2.85
N GLY A 46 -3.90 6.14 -2.40
CA GLY A 46 -2.76 6.95 -2.85
C GLY A 46 -2.67 8.31 -2.17
N GLU A 47 -3.25 8.44 -0.98
CA GLU A 47 -3.29 9.70 -0.24
C GLU A 47 -2.17 9.83 0.78
N ARG A 48 -1.37 8.79 0.97
CA ARG A 48 -0.28 8.78 1.95
C ARG A 48 1.02 8.40 1.31
N ASN A 49 2.06 9.12 1.68
CA ASN A 49 3.43 8.75 1.34
C ASN A 49 3.88 7.80 2.44
N LEU A 50 3.86 6.50 2.13
CA LEU A 50 4.09 5.45 3.11
C LEU A 50 5.48 5.53 3.75
N ALA A 51 5.51 5.49 5.08
CA ALA A 51 6.76 5.37 5.81
C ALA A 51 7.38 3.99 5.54
N THR A 52 8.70 3.95 5.49
CA THR A 52 9.44 2.72 5.21
C THR A 52 9.05 1.58 6.16
N LEU A 53 8.93 1.87 7.46
CA LEU A 53 8.56 0.84 8.43
C LEU A 53 7.18 0.25 8.13
N ASN A 54 6.24 1.08 7.70
CA ASN A 54 4.91 0.59 7.36
C ASN A 54 4.93 -0.24 6.08
N LEU A 55 5.77 0.12 5.12
CA LEU A 55 5.97 -0.71 3.92
C LEU A 55 6.47 -2.10 4.31
N ILE A 56 7.42 -2.17 5.22
CA ILE A 56 7.97 -3.44 5.70
C ILE A 56 6.89 -4.27 6.39
N ARG A 57 6.08 -3.62 7.24
CA ARG A 57 4.98 -4.31 7.92
C ARG A 57 3.98 -4.89 6.94
N ILE A 58 3.62 -4.12 5.91
CA ILE A 58 2.68 -4.56 4.88
C ILE A 58 3.26 -5.76 4.12
N ALA A 59 4.53 -5.68 3.72
CA ALA A 59 5.18 -6.77 2.99
C ALA A 59 5.20 -8.05 3.83
N LYS A 60 5.53 -7.93 5.12
CA LYS A 60 5.55 -9.09 6.01
C LYS A 60 4.17 -9.73 6.14
N ALA A 61 3.13 -8.92 6.27
CA ALA A 61 1.77 -9.43 6.39
C ALA A 61 1.34 -10.15 5.12
N LEU A 62 1.81 -9.69 3.96
CA LEU A 62 1.52 -10.34 2.68
C LEU A 62 2.48 -11.49 2.38
N LYS A 63 3.52 -11.67 3.19
CA LYS A 63 4.57 -12.68 2.99
C LYS A 63 5.26 -12.48 1.65
N MET A 64 5.61 -11.23 1.36
CA MET A 64 6.24 -10.81 0.11
C MET A 64 7.46 -9.97 0.38
N GLU A 65 8.29 -9.80 -0.64
CA GLU A 65 9.40 -8.86 -0.57
C GLU A 65 8.87 -7.45 -0.76
N VAL A 66 9.50 -6.47 -0.12
CA VAL A 66 9.06 -5.07 -0.20
C VAL A 66 8.96 -4.62 -1.66
N GLY A 67 9.91 -5.03 -2.50
CA GLY A 67 9.91 -4.64 -3.91
C GLY A 67 8.67 -5.10 -4.66
N GLU A 68 8.04 -6.18 -4.23
CA GLU A 68 6.84 -6.70 -4.89
C GLU A 68 5.61 -5.83 -4.64
N LEU A 69 5.68 -4.90 -3.66
CA LEU A 69 4.58 -3.97 -3.40
C LEU A 69 4.51 -2.87 -4.43
N PHE A 70 5.56 -2.70 -5.22
CA PHE A 70 5.64 -1.61 -6.18
C PHE A 70 5.38 -2.10 -7.59
N PRO A 71 4.67 -1.30 -8.40
CA PRO A 71 4.67 -1.54 -9.84
C PRO A 71 6.08 -1.37 -10.38
N THR A 72 6.29 -1.75 -11.64
CA THR A 72 7.58 -1.56 -12.30
C THR A 72 8.01 -0.10 -12.17
N THR A 73 9.25 0.10 -11.70
CA THR A 73 9.78 1.45 -11.47
C THR A 73 9.62 2.34 -12.70
N ARG A 74 9.75 1.74 -13.89
CA ARG A 74 9.63 2.48 -15.15
C ARG A 74 8.27 3.17 -15.30
N THR A 75 7.22 2.66 -14.66
CA THR A 75 5.87 3.25 -14.73
C THR A 75 5.61 4.25 -13.62
N LEU A 76 6.57 4.46 -12.72
CA LEU A 76 6.43 5.39 -11.60
C LEU A 76 7.19 6.67 -11.93
N HIS A 77 6.45 7.72 -12.19
CA HIS A 77 7.06 9.00 -12.58
C HIS A 77 7.09 9.96 -11.40
N ILE A 78 8.27 10.53 -11.16
CA ILE A 78 8.50 11.52 -10.12
C ILE A 78 9.14 12.73 -10.78
N ASP A 79 8.55 13.89 -10.57
CA ASP A 79 9.07 15.15 -11.13
C ASP A 79 10.16 15.73 -10.26
#